data_e505a9de3cc6ca66eea597da5296b68c
#
_entry.id   e505a9de3cc6ca66eea597da5296b68c
#
_cell.length_a   1.000
_cell.length_b   1.000
_cell.length_c   1.000
_cell.angle_alpha   90.00
_cell.angle_beta   90.00
_cell.angle_gamma   90.00
#
_symmetry.space_group_name_H-M   'P 1'
#
loop_
_entity.id
_entity.type
_entity.pdbx_description
1 polymer ?
#
loop_
_entity_poly.entity_id
_entity_poly.type
_entity_poly.pdbx_seq_one_letter_code
_entity_poly.pdbx_strand_id
1 'polypeptide(L)'
;MSFSARLCVAVRCCSSLDSARQTAKQITRYASTFNARDNDNFIQKSVFISQSTDVFVNLALEHWLYRNFDFSKHHVLLFWRNDPCVVFGRHQNPWLECNVQASEKAGIALARRNSGGGTVYHDNGNLNLTFFTPRERYNRRYNLNIITNALFRQWGLKSVINKREDILVNEDCKISGTAAKLGKPNAYHHCTLLVNVNKANLSSILERKENGIVTNATTSIRSPIMNLIDINRNIQMDKLLSAIGWEYLRTKALALEDGRYDLVEQQKGFKFINPTEDWFPGIDNFTSEFRSWDWNFGRTPKFIVTRTLDFPAHDRKIYRLNLSLEVQNGFVEEIRMSLPAGLVSTDFAQDASVISNIRGTKYNHDVTENIIAAIGGKTLHTTQQSIDENNMRLDEVTLQ
;
A
#
# COMPACT_ATOMS: atom_id res chain seq x y z
N MET A 1 5.72 9.42 40.23
CA MET A 1 5.96 10.50 39.22
C MET A 1 5.49 9.98 37.89
N SER A 2 4.49 10.67 37.29
CA SER A 2 3.72 10.14 36.18
C SER A 2 4.53 10.11 34.86
N PHE A 3 4.30 9.11 34.05
CA PHE A 3 4.88 8.89 32.72
C PHE A 3 4.76 10.08 31.74
N SER A 4 3.81 10.98 32.01
CA SER A 4 3.54 12.20 31.23
C SER A 4 4.66 13.26 31.32
N ALA A 5 5.37 13.32 32.43
CA ALA A 5 6.37 14.39 32.67
C ALA A 5 7.70 14.17 31.91
N ARG A 6 8.01 12.94 31.50
CA ARG A 6 9.28 12.66 30.79
C ARG A 6 9.19 12.78 29.27
N LEU A 7 7.99 12.69 28.70
CA LEU A 7 7.78 12.97 27.25
C LEU A 7 7.92 14.46 26.93
N CYS A 8 7.60 15.35 27.88
CA CYS A 8 7.71 16.81 27.72
C CYS A 8 9.14 17.35 27.74
N VAL A 9 10.13 16.62 28.27
CA VAL A 9 11.51 17.12 28.35
C VAL A 9 12.28 17.02 27.03
N ALA A 10 11.83 16.16 26.10
CA ALA A 10 12.43 16.04 24.77
C ALA A 10 11.91 17.06 23.75
N VAL A 11 10.93 17.90 24.10
CA VAL A 11 10.24 18.84 23.18
C VAL A 11 10.73 20.28 23.34
N ARG A 12 11.82 20.55 24.04
CA ARG A 12 12.40 21.91 24.04
C ARG A 12 13.37 22.12 22.89
N CYS A 13 12.93 23.00 21.99
CA CYS A 13 13.65 23.84 21.03
C CYS A 13 14.21 23.20 19.77
N CYS A 14 13.60 23.55 18.68
CA CYS A 14 14.34 23.98 17.48
C CYS A 14 13.53 25.02 16.73
N SER A 15 13.75 26.27 17.06
CA SER A 15 13.31 27.44 16.28
C SER A 15 14.54 28.14 15.71
N SER A 16 15.11 27.62 14.63
CA SER A 16 15.92 28.37 13.67
C SER A 16 16.28 27.48 12.48
N LEU A 17 16.33 28.06 11.30
CA LEU A 17 16.74 27.44 10.04
C LEU A 17 18.16 26.82 10.08
N ASP A 18 19.04 27.35 10.93
CA ASP A 18 20.40 26.82 11.12
C ASP A 18 20.42 25.48 11.86
N SER A 19 19.45 25.23 12.73
CA SER A 19 19.28 23.96 13.43
C SER A 19 18.84 22.83 12.48
N ALA A 20 18.00 23.11 11.49
CA ALA A 20 17.56 22.15 10.47
C ALA A 20 18.73 21.71 9.55
N ARG A 21 19.56 22.65 9.11
CA ARG A 21 20.79 22.35 8.33
C ARG A 21 21.83 21.56 9.12
N GLN A 22 21.98 21.84 10.40
CA GLN A 22 22.82 21.04 11.28
C GLN A 22 22.27 19.64 11.46
N THR A 23 20.94 19.47 11.53
CA THR A 23 20.30 18.17 11.71
C THR A 23 20.37 17.32 10.44
N ALA A 24 20.21 17.88 9.23
CA ALA A 24 20.42 17.16 7.97
C ALA A 24 21.87 16.70 7.79
N LYS A 25 22.84 17.56 8.09
CA LYS A 25 24.26 17.19 8.16
C LYS A 25 24.54 16.18 9.27
N GLN A 26 23.77 16.19 10.37
CA GLN A 26 23.84 15.18 11.40
C GLN A 26 23.28 13.83 10.94
N ILE A 27 22.19 13.75 10.19
CA ILE A 27 21.68 12.47 9.66
C ILE A 27 22.71 11.82 8.74
N THR A 28 23.37 12.59 7.89
CA THR A 28 24.47 12.12 7.02
C THR A 28 25.77 11.87 7.81
N ARG A 29 26.05 12.65 8.86
CA ARG A 29 27.22 12.49 9.75
C ARG A 29 26.99 11.48 10.87
N TYR A 30 25.74 11.13 11.22
CA TYR A 30 25.46 10.08 12.20
C TYR A 30 25.88 8.69 11.70
N ALA A 31 26.13 8.54 10.40
CA ALA A 31 26.78 7.35 9.86
C ALA A 31 28.30 7.30 10.13
N SER A 32 28.96 8.41 10.51
CA SER A 32 30.42 8.48 10.49
C SER A 32 31.14 8.86 11.77
N THR A 33 30.47 9.19 12.88
CA THR A 33 31.17 9.56 14.11
C THR A 33 30.61 8.87 15.35
N PHE A 34 31.11 7.66 15.62
CA PHE A 34 31.13 7.12 16.96
C PHE A 34 32.47 6.48 17.27
N ASN A 35 33.12 6.99 18.28
CA ASN A 35 34.26 6.34 18.92
C ASN A 35 33.84 4.94 19.39
N ALA A 36 34.39 3.93 18.74
CA ALA A 36 34.28 2.54 19.10
C ALA A 36 34.90 2.32 20.49
N ARG A 37 34.06 2.00 21.47
CA ARG A 37 34.47 1.07 22.52
C ARG A 37 33.83 -0.26 22.19
N ASP A 38 34.66 -1.16 21.81
CA ASP A 38 34.52 -2.55 21.44
C ASP A 38 33.24 -3.25 21.90
N ASN A 39 32.29 -3.37 21.01
CA ASN A 39 31.44 -4.53 20.85
C ASN A 39 31.01 -4.60 19.39
N ASP A 40 31.76 -5.30 18.58
CA ASP A 40 31.57 -5.39 17.12
C ASP A 40 30.17 -5.90 16.70
N ASN A 41 29.37 -6.37 17.66
CA ASN A 41 28.05 -6.91 17.48
C ASN A 41 26.89 -6.02 18.00
N PHE A 42 27.17 -4.82 18.54
CA PHE A 42 26.11 -3.95 19.03
C PHE A 42 25.41 -3.22 17.88
N ILE A 43 24.11 -3.45 17.76
CA ILE A 43 23.25 -2.80 16.77
C ILE A 43 22.44 -1.72 17.46
N GLN A 44 22.62 -0.49 17.05
CA GLN A 44 21.80 0.62 17.49
C GLN A 44 20.39 0.55 16.91
N LYS A 45 19.43 1.09 17.61
CA LYS A 45 18.04 1.21 17.16
C LYS A 45 17.53 2.63 17.34
N SER A 46 16.69 3.06 16.38
CA SER A 46 15.91 4.29 16.46
C SER A 46 14.46 4.02 16.14
N VAL A 47 13.60 4.79 16.75
CA VAL A 47 12.18 4.89 16.39
C VAL A 47 11.96 6.24 15.73
N PHE A 48 11.63 6.24 14.46
CA PHE A 48 11.26 7.45 13.71
C PHE A 48 9.75 7.58 13.64
N ILE A 49 9.24 8.80 13.77
CA ILE A 49 7.81 9.11 13.66
C ILE A 49 7.66 10.18 12.61
N SER A 50 7.04 9.83 11.48
CA SER A 50 6.75 10.80 10.42
C SER A 50 5.71 11.81 10.87
N GLN A 51 5.97 13.08 10.61
CA GLN A 51 5.03 14.18 10.85
C GLN A 51 4.09 14.43 9.66
N SER A 52 4.30 13.77 8.52
CA SER A 52 3.42 13.87 7.36
C SER A 52 2.27 12.86 7.43
N THR A 53 1.09 13.28 6.94
CA THR A 53 -0.06 12.39 6.68
C THR A 53 -0.31 12.16 5.19
N ASP A 54 0.50 12.77 4.31
CA ASP A 54 0.44 12.56 2.86
C ASP A 54 1.05 11.20 2.50
N VAL A 55 0.26 10.35 1.86
CA VAL A 55 0.66 8.99 1.48
C VAL A 55 1.88 8.98 0.54
N PHE A 56 1.97 9.93 -0.39
CA PHE A 56 3.07 9.99 -1.36
C PHE A 56 4.36 10.41 -0.69
N VAL A 57 4.29 11.38 0.22
CA VAL A 57 5.42 11.83 1.03
C VAL A 57 5.91 10.71 1.96
N ASN A 58 5.00 9.96 2.60
CA ASN A 58 5.38 8.85 3.48
C ASN A 58 5.98 7.67 2.71
N LEU A 59 5.45 7.35 1.52
CA LEU A 59 6.05 6.33 0.65
C LEU A 59 7.42 6.78 0.10
N ALA A 60 7.59 8.06 -0.18
CA ALA A 60 8.87 8.64 -0.57
C ALA A 60 9.89 8.57 0.57
N LEU A 61 9.48 8.88 1.79
CA LEU A 61 10.31 8.74 3.00
C LEU A 61 10.77 7.30 3.22
N GLU A 62 9.83 6.33 3.13
CA GLU A 62 10.17 4.90 3.23
C GLU A 62 11.18 4.50 2.15
N HIS A 63 10.97 4.97 0.92
CA HIS A 63 11.88 4.69 -0.19
C HIS A 63 13.24 5.37 -0.03
N TRP A 64 13.25 6.62 0.41
CA TRP A 64 14.48 7.37 0.67
C TRP A 64 15.35 6.68 1.72
N LEU A 65 14.76 6.28 2.86
CA LEU A 65 15.45 5.55 3.91
C LEU A 65 16.01 4.23 3.38
N TYR A 66 15.21 3.47 2.65
CA TYR A 66 15.66 2.21 2.04
C TYR A 66 16.86 2.39 1.11
N ARG A 67 16.95 3.50 0.39
CA ARG A 67 18.00 3.75 -0.62
C ARG A 67 19.26 4.37 -0.02
N ASN A 68 19.13 5.25 0.95
CA ASN A 68 20.18 6.17 1.35
C ASN A 68 20.69 5.95 2.78
N PHE A 69 19.98 5.18 3.61
CA PHE A 69 20.38 4.95 4.99
C PHE A 69 21.22 3.68 5.12
N ASP A 70 22.29 3.74 5.95
CA ASP A 70 23.11 2.56 6.28
C ASP A 70 22.51 1.85 7.51
N PHE A 71 21.96 0.66 7.26
CA PHE A 71 21.39 -0.18 8.32
C PHE A 71 22.36 -1.21 8.88
N SER A 72 23.62 -1.25 8.45
CA SER A 72 24.60 -2.28 8.85
C SER A 72 24.78 -2.39 10.37
N LYS A 73 24.83 -1.26 11.06
CA LYS A 73 24.95 -1.15 12.53
C LYS A 73 23.81 -0.34 13.17
N HIS A 74 22.78 0.07 12.40
CA HIS A 74 21.69 0.90 12.90
C HIS A 74 20.35 0.52 12.29
N HIS A 75 19.53 -0.21 13.03
CA HIS A 75 18.19 -0.57 12.59
C HIS A 75 17.18 0.54 12.92
N VAL A 76 16.17 0.70 12.09
CA VAL A 76 15.15 1.75 12.26
C VAL A 76 13.75 1.14 12.22
N LEU A 77 12.91 1.56 13.17
CA LEU A 77 11.46 1.41 13.10
C LEU A 77 10.85 2.77 12.76
N LEU A 78 10.16 2.87 11.64
CA LEU A 78 9.43 4.06 11.22
C LEU A 78 7.95 3.88 11.49
N PHE A 79 7.34 4.81 12.22
CA PHE A 79 5.89 4.97 12.35
C PHE A 79 5.39 6.07 11.43
N TRP A 80 4.29 5.81 10.75
CA TRP A 80 3.64 6.77 9.88
C TRP A 80 2.15 6.52 9.74
N ARG A 81 1.40 7.56 9.46
CA ARG A 81 -0.04 7.53 9.24
C ARG A 81 -0.37 8.30 7.98
N ASN A 82 -1.51 7.99 7.38
CA ASN A 82 -1.97 8.69 6.19
C ASN A 82 -3.38 9.23 6.41
N ASP A 83 -3.68 10.33 5.75
CA ASP A 83 -5.05 10.73 5.45
C ASP A 83 -5.72 9.63 4.60
N PRO A 84 -7.06 9.65 4.45
CA PRO A 84 -7.77 8.61 3.71
C PRO A 84 -7.17 8.35 2.33
N CYS A 85 -6.70 7.12 2.11
CA CYS A 85 -6.09 6.70 0.84
C CYS A 85 -6.19 5.19 0.63
N VAL A 86 -6.05 4.76 -0.62
CA VAL A 86 -5.87 3.37 -1.01
C VAL A 86 -4.42 3.15 -1.42
N VAL A 87 -3.79 2.12 -0.86
CA VAL A 87 -2.41 1.76 -1.20
C VAL A 87 -2.38 0.35 -1.78
N PHE A 88 -2.13 0.24 -3.08
CA PHE A 88 -2.02 -1.05 -3.76
C PHE A 88 -0.56 -1.47 -3.95
N GLY A 89 -0.37 -2.79 -4.01
CA GLY A 89 0.96 -3.38 -4.15
C GLY A 89 1.58 -3.13 -5.52
N ARG A 90 2.90 -3.26 -5.61
CA ARG A 90 3.69 -2.94 -6.81
C ARG A 90 3.16 -3.60 -8.10
N HIS A 91 2.64 -4.83 -8.02
CA HIS A 91 2.25 -5.65 -9.17
C HIS A 91 0.73 -5.87 -9.26
N GLN A 92 -0.05 -4.98 -8.64
CA GLN A 92 -1.50 -5.06 -8.67
C GLN A 92 -2.10 -4.19 -9.78
N ASN A 93 -3.32 -4.57 -10.17
CA ASN A 93 -4.16 -3.78 -11.06
C ASN A 93 -5.15 -2.93 -10.21
N PRO A 94 -5.00 -1.58 -10.15
CA PRO A 94 -5.85 -0.73 -9.33
C PRO A 94 -7.34 -0.86 -9.65
N TRP A 95 -7.70 -0.98 -10.93
CA TRP A 95 -9.09 -1.10 -11.38
C TRP A 95 -9.75 -2.42 -10.96
N LEU A 96 -8.94 -3.45 -10.65
CA LEU A 96 -9.43 -4.73 -10.12
C LEU A 96 -9.49 -4.73 -8.59
N GLU A 97 -8.70 -3.89 -7.93
CA GLU A 97 -8.50 -3.96 -6.49
C GLU A 97 -9.37 -2.99 -5.68
N CYS A 98 -9.79 -1.89 -6.28
CA CYS A 98 -10.62 -0.88 -5.61
C CYS A 98 -11.58 -0.20 -6.60
N ASN A 99 -12.54 0.53 -6.06
CA ASN A 99 -13.42 1.39 -6.85
C ASN A 99 -12.69 2.71 -7.14
N VAL A 100 -11.92 2.74 -8.23
CA VAL A 100 -11.11 3.91 -8.65
C VAL A 100 -11.98 5.16 -8.75
N GLN A 101 -13.10 5.08 -9.48
CA GLN A 101 -13.99 6.22 -9.70
C GLN A 101 -14.61 6.77 -8.41
N ALA A 102 -15.03 5.90 -7.49
CA ALA A 102 -15.56 6.34 -6.20
C ALA A 102 -14.46 6.97 -5.34
N SER A 103 -13.25 6.44 -5.38
CA SER A 103 -12.10 7.00 -4.67
C SER A 103 -11.79 8.41 -5.15
N GLU A 104 -11.71 8.62 -6.46
CA GLU A 104 -11.45 9.92 -7.07
C GLU A 104 -12.55 10.94 -6.74
N LYS A 105 -13.84 10.54 -6.85
CA LYS A 105 -14.97 11.39 -6.48
C LYS A 105 -15.00 11.78 -5.00
N ALA A 106 -14.50 10.90 -4.13
CA ALA A 106 -14.40 11.15 -2.70
C ALA A 106 -13.11 11.89 -2.29
N GLY A 107 -12.22 12.23 -3.24
CA GLY A 107 -10.93 12.87 -2.96
C GLY A 107 -9.95 11.95 -2.23
N ILE A 108 -10.16 10.61 -2.30
CA ILE A 108 -9.30 9.61 -1.67
C ILE A 108 -8.12 9.32 -2.58
N ALA A 109 -6.91 9.54 -2.08
CA ALA A 109 -5.68 9.32 -2.84
C ALA A 109 -5.48 7.83 -3.19
N LEU A 110 -5.03 7.57 -4.42
CA LEU A 110 -4.70 6.24 -4.93
C LEU A 110 -3.18 6.16 -5.11
N ALA A 111 -2.51 5.31 -4.36
CA ALA A 111 -1.05 5.24 -4.33
C ALA A 111 -0.54 3.81 -4.53
N ARG A 112 0.50 3.67 -5.36
CA ARG A 112 1.23 2.42 -5.54
C ARG A 112 2.48 2.41 -4.68
N ARG A 113 2.60 1.41 -3.79
CA ARG A 113 3.80 1.23 -2.99
C ARG A 113 4.88 0.40 -3.72
N ASN A 114 6.11 0.51 -3.25
CA ASN A 114 7.26 -0.23 -3.80
C ASN A 114 7.29 -1.72 -3.44
N SER A 115 6.61 -2.14 -2.37
CA SER A 115 6.50 -3.53 -1.96
C SER A 115 5.37 -4.25 -2.70
N GLY A 116 5.42 -5.57 -2.74
CA GLY A 116 4.33 -6.41 -3.26
C GLY A 116 3.14 -6.49 -2.29
N GLY A 117 2.35 -7.55 -2.42
CA GLY A 117 1.19 -7.83 -1.55
C GLY A 117 -0.11 -7.17 -2.03
N GLY A 118 -1.17 -7.33 -1.23
CA GLY A 118 -2.53 -6.88 -1.53
C GLY A 118 -2.78 -5.39 -1.29
N THR A 119 -3.93 -4.92 -1.72
CA THR A 119 -4.40 -3.54 -1.52
C THR A 119 -4.90 -3.34 -0.10
N VAL A 120 -4.65 -2.16 0.44
CA VAL A 120 -5.08 -1.73 1.76
C VAL A 120 -5.72 -0.34 1.69
N TYR A 121 -6.64 -0.08 2.60
CA TYR A 121 -7.17 1.26 2.87
C TYR A 121 -6.52 1.80 4.13
N HIS A 122 -6.07 3.04 4.09
CA HIS A 122 -5.58 3.79 5.24
C HIS A 122 -6.46 4.99 5.53
N ASP A 123 -6.57 5.30 6.80
CA ASP A 123 -7.02 6.59 7.31
C ASP A 123 -6.26 6.90 8.61
N ASN A 124 -6.62 7.97 9.29
CA ASN A 124 -5.95 8.37 10.53
C ASN A 124 -6.09 7.34 11.67
N GLY A 125 -6.97 6.36 11.54
CA GLY A 125 -7.15 5.23 12.46
C GLY A 125 -6.24 4.03 12.17
N ASN A 126 -5.47 4.07 11.09
CA ASN A 126 -4.48 3.05 10.75
C ASN A 126 -3.06 3.53 11.10
N LEU A 127 -2.30 2.71 11.82
CA LEU A 127 -0.88 2.93 12.07
C LEU A 127 -0.05 2.06 11.13
N ASN A 128 0.86 2.66 10.38
CA ASN A 128 1.83 1.95 9.58
C ASN A 128 3.16 1.85 10.33
N LEU A 129 3.77 0.70 10.26
CA LEU A 129 5.08 0.38 10.84
C LEU A 129 6.01 -0.11 9.74
N THR A 130 7.21 0.44 9.63
CA THR A 130 8.23 -0.05 8.71
C THR A 130 9.51 -0.34 9.47
N PHE A 131 9.95 -1.60 9.44
CA PHE A 131 11.18 -2.08 10.05
C PHE A 131 12.26 -2.17 8.97
N PHE A 132 13.32 -1.40 9.12
CA PHE A 132 14.46 -1.39 8.20
C PHE A 132 15.65 -2.13 8.80
N THR A 133 16.24 -3.01 8.01
CA THR A 133 17.41 -3.79 8.37
C THR A 133 18.28 -4.06 7.12
N PRO A 134 19.54 -4.49 7.29
CA PRO A 134 20.26 -5.13 6.20
C PRO A 134 19.50 -6.37 5.71
N ARG A 135 19.69 -6.73 4.45
CA ARG A 135 18.97 -7.87 3.83
C ARG A 135 19.25 -9.20 4.54
N GLU A 136 20.44 -9.43 5.00
CA GLU A 136 20.85 -10.66 5.71
C GLU A 136 20.23 -10.79 7.12
N ARG A 137 19.79 -9.67 7.71
CA ARG A 137 19.15 -9.62 9.03
C ARG A 137 17.63 -9.49 8.97
N TYR A 138 17.08 -9.56 7.76
CA TYR A 138 15.63 -9.48 7.56
C TYR A 138 14.92 -10.66 8.22
N ASN A 139 14.03 -10.35 9.17
CA ASN A 139 13.19 -11.34 9.85
C ASN A 139 11.81 -10.77 10.15
N ARG A 140 10.83 -11.11 9.31
CA ARG A 140 9.47 -10.61 9.43
C ARG A 140 8.80 -11.08 10.72
N ARG A 141 8.98 -12.35 11.07
CA ARG A 141 8.39 -12.92 12.27
C ARG A 141 8.92 -12.26 13.56
N TYR A 142 10.21 -11.92 13.60
CA TYR A 142 10.78 -11.11 14.68
C TYR A 142 10.05 -9.76 14.79
N ASN A 143 9.85 -9.04 13.69
CA ASN A 143 9.19 -7.74 13.67
C ASN A 143 7.74 -7.82 14.16
N LEU A 144 7.00 -8.85 13.74
CA LEU A 144 5.62 -9.08 14.18
C LEU A 144 5.54 -9.43 15.66
N ASN A 145 6.52 -10.18 16.19
CA ASN A 145 6.59 -10.48 17.62
C ASN A 145 6.84 -9.23 18.48
N ILE A 146 7.56 -8.23 17.98
CA ILE A 146 7.67 -6.93 18.68
C ILE A 146 6.28 -6.32 18.91
N ILE A 147 5.40 -6.37 17.89
CA ILE A 147 4.05 -5.82 17.98
C ILE A 147 3.20 -6.65 18.94
N THR A 148 3.19 -7.98 18.80
CA THR A 148 2.38 -8.86 19.65
C THR A 148 2.83 -8.81 21.11
N ASN A 149 4.14 -8.74 21.38
CA ASN A 149 4.68 -8.57 22.72
C ASN A 149 4.29 -7.22 23.34
N ALA A 150 4.32 -6.13 22.58
CA ALA A 150 3.89 -4.83 23.05
C ALA A 150 2.39 -4.82 23.41
N LEU A 151 1.54 -5.41 22.56
CA LEU A 151 0.11 -5.55 22.82
C LEU A 151 -0.17 -6.37 24.07
N PHE A 152 0.54 -7.47 24.25
CA PHE A 152 0.39 -8.32 25.43
C PHE A 152 0.90 -7.63 26.69
N ARG A 153 2.09 -7.03 26.65
CA ARG A 153 2.72 -6.39 27.80
C ARG A 153 1.91 -5.20 28.32
N GLN A 154 1.37 -4.38 27.40
CA GLN A 154 0.68 -3.15 27.78
C GLN A 154 -0.79 -3.36 28.11
N TRP A 155 -1.48 -4.27 27.44
CA TRP A 155 -2.93 -4.45 27.55
C TRP A 155 -3.37 -5.89 27.86
N GLY A 156 -2.45 -6.84 28.01
CA GLY A 156 -2.77 -8.26 28.17
C GLY A 156 -3.41 -8.87 26.92
N LEU A 157 -3.37 -8.17 25.77
CA LEU A 157 -4.03 -8.61 24.55
C LEU A 157 -3.26 -9.78 23.90
N LYS A 158 -3.88 -10.95 23.86
CA LYS A 158 -3.35 -12.11 23.18
C LYS A 158 -3.64 -12.02 21.69
N SER A 159 -2.62 -12.14 20.87
CA SER A 159 -2.72 -12.15 19.42
C SER A 159 -1.83 -13.25 18.83
N VAL A 160 -2.16 -13.72 17.63
CA VAL A 160 -1.51 -14.86 16.97
C VAL A 160 -0.99 -14.40 15.60
N ILE A 161 0.20 -14.84 15.26
CA ILE A 161 0.76 -14.65 13.90
C ILE A 161 0.44 -15.91 13.09
N ASN A 162 -0.40 -15.78 12.05
CA ASN A 162 -0.82 -16.90 11.22
C ASN A 162 0.27 -17.32 10.20
N LYS A 163 -0.02 -18.33 9.37
CA LYS A 163 0.91 -18.82 8.33
C LYS A 163 1.20 -17.79 7.23
N ARG A 164 0.31 -16.82 7.02
CA ARG A 164 0.48 -15.72 6.06
C ARG A 164 1.18 -14.52 6.66
N GLU A 165 1.60 -14.64 7.94
CA GLU A 165 2.24 -13.57 8.70
C GLU A 165 1.33 -12.34 8.89
N ASP A 166 -0.01 -12.55 8.97
CA ASP A 166 -0.95 -11.58 9.50
C ASP A 166 -1.03 -11.71 11.03
N ILE A 167 -1.29 -10.61 11.74
CA ILE A 167 -1.61 -10.67 13.17
C ILE A 167 -3.12 -10.77 13.32
N LEU A 168 -3.56 -11.82 14.01
CA LEU A 168 -4.96 -12.13 14.28
C LEU A 168 -5.29 -11.99 15.76
N VAL A 169 -6.54 -11.63 16.03
CA VAL A 169 -7.19 -11.64 17.35
C VAL A 169 -8.53 -12.36 17.24
N ASN A 170 -9.09 -12.82 18.37
CA ASN A 170 -10.39 -13.48 18.41
C ASN A 170 -10.51 -14.57 17.30
N GLU A 171 -9.50 -15.47 17.24
CA GLU A 171 -9.36 -16.57 16.31
C GLU A 171 -9.03 -16.17 14.86
N ASP A 172 -9.89 -15.37 14.17
CA ASP A 172 -9.77 -15.12 12.73
C ASP A 172 -9.68 -13.64 12.33
N CYS A 173 -9.93 -12.71 13.25
CA CYS A 173 -9.99 -11.30 12.91
C CYS A 173 -8.60 -10.71 12.76
N LYS A 174 -8.31 -10.23 11.56
CA LYS A 174 -7.04 -9.60 11.22
C LYS A 174 -7.00 -8.16 11.74
N ILE A 175 -5.95 -7.83 12.48
CA ILE A 175 -5.63 -6.47 12.93
C ILE A 175 -4.43 -5.88 12.19
N SER A 176 -3.62 -6.72 11.50
CA SER A 176 -2.42 -6.30 10.79
C SER A 176 -2.21 -7.10 9.52
N GLY A 177 -1.95 -6.44 8.41
CA GLY A 177 -1.46 -7.04 7.17
C GLY A 177 -0.02 -6.64 6.90
N THR A 178 0.72 -7.46 6.17
CA THR A 178 2.15 -7.27 5.97
C THR A 178 2.57 -7.29 4.51
N ALA A 179 3.65 -6.57 4.20
CA ALA A 179 4.38 -6.68 2.95
C ALA A 179 5.87 -6.37 3.17
N ALA A 180 6.70 -6.64 2.18
CA ALA A 180 8.13 -6.38 2.28
C ALA A 180 8.73 -5.98 0.94
N LYS A 181 9.86 -5.29 1.01
CA LYS A 181 10.77 -5.09 -0.12
C LYS A 181 12.13 -5.67 0.25
N LEU A 182 12.53 -6.65 -0.54
CA LEU A 182 13.77 -7.37 -0.33
C LEU A 182 14.75 -6.99 -1.44
N GLY A 183 15.81 -6.32 -1.07
CA GLY A 183 16.89 -5.91 -1.98
C GLY A 183 18.25 -6.13 -1.35
N LYS A 184 19.29 -5.63 -1.98
CA LYS A 184 20.66 -5.58 -1.46
C LYS A 184 21.15 -4.13 -1.53
N PRO A 185 21.83 -3.60 -0.52
CA PRO A 185 22.13 -4.26 0.77
C PRO A 185 20.97 -4.30 1.76
N ASN A 186 19.91 -3.53 1.54
CA ASN A 186 18.84 -3.26 2.49
C ASN A 186 17.54 -4.03 2.21
N ALA A 187 16.75 -4.23 3.25
CA ALA A 187 15.39 -4.73 3.18
C ALA A 187 14.50 -3.94 4.16
N TYR A 188 13.21 -3.89 3.86
CA TYR A 188 12.23 -3.49 4.86
C TYR A 188 11.03 -4.43 4.88
N HIS A 189 10.45 -4.54 6.07
CA HIS A 189 9.16 -5.13 6.32
C HIS A 189 8.23 -4.04 6.82
N HIS A 190 7.10 -3.84 6.16
CA HIS A 190 6.08 -2.96 6.69
C HIS A 190 4.77 -3.70 6.94
N CYS A 191 4.00 -3.17 7.88
CA CYS A 191 2.69 -3.67 8.22
C CYS A 191 1.76 -2.53 8.61
N THR A 192 0.46 -2.75 8.38
CA THR A 192 -0.62 -1.94 8.89
C THR A 192 -1.00 -2.41 10.29
N LEU A 193 -1.57 -1.56 11.12
CA LEU A 193 -2.19 -1.92 12.38
C LEU A 193 -3.50 -1.15 12.51
N LEU A 194 -4.61 -1.88 12.51
CA LEU A 194 -5.96 -1.32 12.53
C LEU A 194 -6.32 -0.92 13.97
N VAL A 195 -6.20 0.37 14.28
CA VAL A 195 -6.48 0.91 15.62
C VAL A 195 -7.93 1.36 15.71
N ASN A 196 -8.34 2.27 14.82
CA ASN A 196 -9.69 2.84 14.75
C ASN A 196 -10.05 3.25 13.32
N VAL A 197 -9.86 2.34 12.36
CA VAL A 197 -10.14 2.58 10.95
C VAL A 197 -11.65 2.66 10.69
N ASN A 198 -12.07 3.55 9.82
CA ASN A 198 -13.46 3.61 9.34
C ASN A 198 -13.75 2.40 8.44
N LYS A 199 -14.36 1.36 9.01
CA LYS A 199 -14.67 0.10 8.31
C LYS A 199 -15.70 0.27 7.19
N ALA A 200 -16.60 1.25 7.28
CA ALA A 200 -17.58 1.53 6.23
C ALA A 200 -16.90 2.07 4.97
N ASN A 201 -16.02 3.06 5.12
CA ASN A 201 -15.22 3.59 4.03
C ASN A 201 -14.31 2.51 3.42
N LEU A 202 -13.62 1.75 4.28
CA LEU A 202 -12.79 0.63 3.83
C LEU A 202 -13.57 -0.35 2.95
N SER A 203 -14.77 -0.76 3.40
CA SER A 203 -15.60 -1.72 2.65
C SER A 203 -16.08 -1.15 1.32
N SER A 204 -16.58 0.10 1.29
CA SER A 204 -17.13 0.72 0.09
C SER A 204 -16.05 1.01 -0.97
N ILE A 205 -14.86 1.43 -0.54
CA ILE A 205 -13.75 1.79 -1.44
C ILE A 205 -13.05 0.54 -1.98
N LEU A 206 -12.88 -0.51 -1.17
CA LEU A 206 -12.28 -1.78 -1.60
C LEU A 206 -13.30 -2.73 -2.25
N GLU A 207 -14.54 -2.30 -2.46
CA GLU A 207 -15.51 -3.06 -3.21
C GLU A 207 -15.11 -3.09 -4.69
N ARG A 208 -14.94 -4.31 -5.22
CA ARG A 208 -14.65 -4.51 -6.64
C ARG A 208 -15.92 -4.32 -7.46
N LYS A 209 -15.96 -3.31 -8.32
CA LYS A 209 -17.11 -3.04 -9.20
C LYS A 209 -16.84 -3.40 -10.65
N GLU A 210 -15.59 -3.51 -11.04
CA GLU A 210 -15.25 -3.87 -12.41
C GLU A 210 -15.24 -5.39 -12.60
N ASN A 211 -16.20 -5.87 -13.39
CA ASN A 211 -16.27 -7.25 -13.86
C ASN A 211 -15.59 -7.37 -15.21
N GLY A 212 -15.18 -8.59 -15.61
CA GLY A 212 -14.64 -8.86 -16.95
C GLY A 212 -13.21 -8.36 -17.17
N ILE A 213 -12.44 -8.08 -16.11
CA ILE A 213 -11.00 -7.85 -16.22
C ILE A 213 -10.26 -9.18 -16.06
N VAL A 214 -9.46 -9.53 -17.07
CA VAL A 214 -8.56 -10.69 -17.07
C VAL A 214 -7.12 -10.19 -17.01
N THR A 215 -6.35 -10.66 -16.03
CA THR A 215 -4.97 -10.20 -15.80
C THR A 215 -4.16 -11.22 -15.01
N ASN A 216 -2.82 -11.19 -15.18
CA ASN A 216 -1.87 -11.92 -14.34
C ASN A 216 -1.40 -11.10 -13.13
N ALA A 217 -2.02 -9.96 -12.85
CA ALA A 217 -1.70 -9.14 -11.69
C ALA A 217 -1.98 -9.89 -10.38
N THR A 218 -1.18 -9.61 -9.35
CA THR A 218 -1.42 -10.14 -8.00
C THR A 218 -2.76 -9.65 -7.47
N THR A 219 -3.61 -10.55 -7.00
CA THR A 219 -4.92 -10.19 -6.41
C THR A 219 -4.86 -10.19 -4.89
N SER A 220 -5.67 -9.31 -4.27
CA SER A 220 -5.83 -9.26 -2.81
C SER A 220 -6.70 -10.41 -2.32
N ILE A 221 -6.35 -10.98 -1.17
CA ILE A 221 -7.17 -11.96 -0.47
C ILE A 221 -7.87 -11.25 0.68
N ARG A 222 -9.21 -11.26 0.65
CA ARG A 222 -10.03 -10.67 1.70
C ARG A 222 -9.92 -11.48 3.00
N SER A 223 -9.99 -10.78 4.14
CA SER A 223 -9.98 -11.38 5.47
C SER A 223 -10.94 -10.59 6.37
N PRO A 224 -11.59 -11.23 7.35
CA PRO A 224 -12.27 -10.50 8.41
C PRO A 224 -11.29 -9.58 9.13
N ILE A 225 -11.72 -8.36 9.43
CA ILE A 225 -10.86 -7.37 10.10
C ILE A 225 -11.51 -6.88 11.39
N MET A 226 -10.68 -6.44 12.32
CA MET A 226 -11.12 -5.83 13.58
C MET A 226 -10.21 -4.66 13.94
N ASN A 227 -10.79 -3.60 14.52
CA ASN A 227 -10.00 -2.53 15.11
C ASN A 227 -9.56 -2.92 16.52
N LEU A 228 -8.39 -2.47 16.93
CA LEU A 228 -7.90 -2.69 18.30
C LEU A 228 -8.79 -2.04 19.36
N ILE A 229 -9.41 -0.88 19.08
CA ILE A 229 -10.33 -0.23 20.00
C ILE A 229 -11.64 -1.02 20.20
N ASP A 230 -12.03 -1.86 19.24
CA ASP A 230 -13.22 -2.73 19.40
C ASP A 230 -12.99 -3.81 20.46
N ILE A 231 -11.69 -4.18 20.69
CA ILE A 231 -11.28 -5.18 21.67
C ILE A 231 -11.05 -4.52 23.03
N ASN A 232 -10.32 -3.39 23.02
CA ASN A 232 -9.99 -2.66 24.25
C ASN A 232 -9.95 -1.15 23.98
N ARG A 233 -10.96 -0.43 24.48
CA ARG A 233 -11.12 1.03 24.29
C ARG A 233 -9.98 1.87 24.88
N ASN A 234 -9.12 1.28 25.74
CA ASN A 234 -7.95 1.96 26.28
C ASN A 234 -6.76 1.97 25.32
N ILE A 235 -6.83 1.26 24.20
CA ILE A 235 -5.82 1.28 23.15
C ILE A 235 -6.01 2.56 22.33
N GLN A 236 -5.18 3.54 22.62
CA GLN A 236 -5.12 4.83 21.93
C GLN A 236 -3.86 4.88 21.06
N MET A 237 -3.92 5.61 19.94
CA MET A 237 -2.85 5.69 18.94
C MET A 237 -1.49 6.04 19.57
N ASP A 238 -1.41 7.09 20.38
CA ASP A 238 -0.15 7.56 20.97
C ASP A 238 0.43 6.55 21.99
N LYS A 239 -0.45 5.92 22.78
CA LYS A 239 -0.06 4.88 23.73
C LYS A 239 0.45 3.62 22.99
N LEU A 240 -0.19 3.27 21.88
CA LEU A 240 0.19 2.13 21.07
C LEU A 240 1.55 2.34 20.40
N LEU A 241 1.75 3.51 19.79
CA LEU A 241 3.01 3.91 19.19
C LEU A 241 4.14 3.86 20.22
N SER A 242 3.90 4.45 21.41
CA SER A 242 4.85 4.43 22.53
C SER A 242 5.15 2.99 22.97
N ALA A 243 4.13 2.15 23.18
CA ALA A 243 4.32 0.77 23.65
C ALA A 243 5.14 -0.07 22.65
N ILE A 244 4.82 0.01 21.37
CA ILE A 244 5.57 -0.73 20.33
C ILE A 244 6.99 -0.19 20.18
N GLY A 245 7.17 1.13 20.20
CA GLY A 245 8.48 1.74 20.08
C GLY A 245 9.41 1.35 21.26
N TRP A 246 8.90 1.36 22.49
CA TRP A 246 9.65 0.90 23.65
C TRP A 246 9.95 -0.60 23.61
N GLU A 247 8.99 -1.42 23.17
CA GLU A 247 9.22 -2.86 22.97
C GLU A 247 10.31 -3.12 21.92
N TYR A 248 10.30 -2.34 20.82
CA TYR A 248 11.35 -2.41 19.81
C TYR A 248 12.72 -2.05 20.36
N LEU A 249 12.83 -0.95 21.12
CA LEU A 249 14.12 -0.48 21.66
C LEU A 249 14.68 -1.44 22.73
N ARG A 250 13.84 -2.03 23.58
CA ARG A 250 14.25 -2.93 24.65
C ARG A 250 14.56 -4.36 24.21
N THR A 251 14.06 -4.81 23.05
CA THR A 251 14.31 -6.15 22.55
C THR A 251 15.66 -6.19 21.84
N LYS A 252 16.49 -7.21 22.07
CA LYS A 252 17.78 -7.37 21.38
C LYS A 252 17.57 -7.44 19.86
N ALA A 253 18.49 -6.85 19.07
CA ALA A 253 18.32 -6.69 17.63
C ALA A 253 18.25 -8.01 16.83
N LEU A 254 18.85 -9.07 17.34
CA LEU A 254 18.95 -10.37 16.64
C LEU A 254 18.22 -11.51 17.35
N ALA A 255 17.63 -11.24 18.51
CA ALA A 255 16.93 -12.22 19.32
C ALA A 255 15.71 -11.60 19.98
N LEU A 256 14.63 -12.37 20.19
CA LEU A 256 13.43 -11.91 20.91
C LEU A 256 13.64 -11.93 22.43
N GLU A 257 14.77 -11.41 22.87
CA GLU A 257 15.14 -11.31 24.28
C GLU A 257 15.00 -9.87 24.77
N ASP A 258 14.43 -9.74 25.97
CA ASP A 258 14.31 -8.46 26.65
C ASP A 258 15.68 -8.02 27.20
N GLY A 259 16.26 -6.99 26.60
CA GLY A 259 17.51 -6.36 27.06
C GLY A 259 17.30 -5.38 28.21
N ARG A 260 16.08 -5.28 28.73
CA ARG A 260 15.68 -4.43 29.87
C ARG A 260 16.03 -2.94 29.65
N TYR A 261 16.11 -2.21 30.74
CA TYR A 261 16.39 -0.78 30.73
C TYR A 261 17.80 -0.46 30.23
N ASP A 262 18.78 -1.29 30.62
CA ASP A 262 20.19 -1.10 30.22
C ASP A 262 20.40 -1.08 28.71
N LEU A 263 19.63 -1.91 27.96
CA LEU A 263 19.67 -1.87 26.50
C LEU A 263 19.01 -0.61 25.95
N VAL A 264 17.91 -0.17 26.55
CA VAL A 264 17.18 1.03 26.09
C VAL A 264 18.04 2.28 26.19
N GLU A 265 18.82 2.46 27.28
CA GLU A 265 19.70 3.62 27.47
C GLU A 265 20.79 3.72 26.39
N GLN A 266 21.17 2.60 25.80
CA GLN A 266 22.16 2.53 24.73
C GLN A 266 21.57 2.83 23.33
N GLN A 267 20.23 2.91 23.20
CA GLN A 267 19.56 3.16 21.94
C GLN A 267 19.43 4.66 21.65
N LYS A 268 19.14 4.99 20.38
CA LYS A 268 18.92 6.38 19.94
C LYS A 268 17.54 6.95 20.32
N GLY A 269 16.63 6.09 20.77
CA GLY A 269 15.30 6.49 21.21
C GLY A 269 14.36 6.92 20.09
N PHE A 270 13.40 7.76 20.44
CA PHE A 270 12.37 8.27 19.53
C PHE A 270 12.80 9.60 18.89
N LYS A 271 12.46 9.76 17.63
CA LYS A 271 12.71 10.98 16.86
C LYS A 271 11.53 11.29 15.95
N PHE A 272 10.93 12.46 16.11
CA PHE A 272 10.02 13.02 15.13
C PHE A 272 10.82 13.49 13.92
N ILE A 273 10.38 13.13 12.74
CA ILE A 273 11.03 13.49 11.49
C ILE A 273 10.05 14.20 10.56
N ASN A 274 10.53 15.24 9.93
CA ASN A 274 9.77 15.98 8.93
C ASN A 274 10.29 15.59 7.55
N PRO A 275 9.51 14.87 6.72
CA PRO A 275 9.97 14.38 5.43
C PRO A 275 9.95 15.49 4.35
N THR A 276 10.89 16.41 4.46
CA THR A 276 11.11 17.52 3.52
C THR A 276 12.50 17.42 2.89
N GLU A 277 12.71 18.17 1.81
CA GLU A 277 13.97 18.22 1.08
C GLU A 277 15.18 18.61 1.98
N ASP A 278 14.96 19.49 2.95
CA ASP A 278 15.99 19.90 3.93
C ASP A 278 16.45 18.75 4.85
N TRP A 279 15.54 17.83 5.17
CA TRP A 279 15.84 16.68 6.02
C TRP A 279 16.32 15.48 5.23
N PHE A 280 15.78 15.28 4.04
CA PHE A 280 15.98 14.11 3.19
C PHE A 280 16.25 14.56 1.75
N PRO A 281 17.48 15.01 1.42
CA PRO A 281 17.80 15.54 0.10
C PRO A 281 17.43 14.58 -1.04
N GLY A 282 16.65 15.07 -2.01
CA GLY A 282 16.14 14.30 -3.14
C GLY A 282 14.78 13.62 -2.86
N ILE A 283 14.15 13.84 -1.69
CA ILE A 283 12.85 13.24 -1.36
C ILE A 283 11.73 13.76 -2.26
N ASP A 284 11.81 15.03 -2.70
CA ASP A 284 10.79 15.65 -3.54
C ASP A 284 10.70 14.97 -4.92
N ASN A 285 11.83 14.47 -5.44
CA ASN A 285 11.84 13.69 -6.67
C ASN A 285 11.07 12.38 -6.52
N PHE A 286 11.29 11.66 -5.40
CA PHE A 286 10.54 10.44 -5.10
C PHE A 286 9.06 10.74 -4.85
N THR A 287 8.74 11.83 -4.16
CA THR A 287 7.36 12.24 -3.92
C THR A 287 6.64 12.53 -5.23
N SER A 288 7.30 13.24 -6.14
CA SER A 288 6.76 13.54 -7.47
C SER A 288 6.57 12.28 -8.31
N GLU A 289 7.52 11.34 -8.28
CA GLU A 289 7.38 10.04 -8.93
C GLU A 289 6.18 9.27 -8.38
N PHE A 290 6.08 9.10 -7.05
CA PHE A 290 4.97 8.36 -6.44
C PHE A 290 3.61 9.01 -6.65
N ARG A 291 3.55 10.33 -6.81
CA ARG A 291 2.32 11.06 -7.11
C ARG A 291 1.91 10.95 -8.58
N SER A 292 2.84 10.60 -9.47
CA SER A 292 2.58 10.57 -10.90
C SER A 292 1.57 9.48 -11.29
N TRP A 293 0.80 9.77 -12.34
CA TRP A 293 -0.10 8.78 -12.94
C TRP A 293 0.69 7.57 -13.48
N ASP A 294 1.86 7.81 -14.08
CA ASP A 294 2.72 6.76 -14.65
C ASP A 294 3.17 5.76 -13.60
N TRP A 295 3.48 6.23 -12.38
CA TRP A 295 3.81 5.33 -11.28
C TRP A 295 2.58 4.54 -10.79
N ASN A 296 1.46 5.21 -10.58
CA ASN A 296 0.30 4.62 -9.95
C ASN A 296 -0.48 3.69 -10.89
N PHE A 297 -0.68 4.11 -12.14
CA PHE A 297 -1.48 3.39 -13.12
C PHE A 297 -0.63 2.82 -14.26
N GLY A 298 0.37 3.56 -14.76
CA GLY A 298 1.25 3.14 -15.85
C GLY A 298 2.13 1.93 -15.53
N ARG A 299 2.30 1.58 -14.24
CA ARG A 299 3.00 0.36 -13.80
C ARG A 299 2.09 -0.87 -13.66
N THR A 300 0.84 -0.76 -14.09
CA THR A 300 -0.11 -1.88 -14.02
C THR A 300 0.29 -2.97 -15.02
N PRO A 301 0.34 -4.25 -14.60
CA PRO A 301 0.52 -5.36 -15.53
C PRO A 301 -0.55 -5.35 -16.62
N LYS A 302 -0.22 -5.84 -17.81
CA LYS A 302 -1.14 -5.99 -18.93
C LYS A 302 -2.44 -6.66 -18.49
N PHE A 303 -3.57 -6.17 -18.99
CA PHE A 303 -4.88 -6.74 -18.73
C PHE A 303 -5.82 -6.56 -19.92
N ILE A 304 -6.87 -7.37 -19.94
CA ILE A 304 -7.93 -7.31 -20.95
C ILE A 304 -9.24 -7.02 -20.22
N VAL A 305 -9.99 -6.07 -20.73
CA VAL A 305 -11.35 -5.76 -20.27
C VAL A 305 -12.33 -6.29 -21.30
N THR A 306 -13.21 -7.19 -20.89
CA THR A 306 -14.26 -7.73 -21.76
C THR A 306 -15.64 -7.25 -21.30
N ARG A 307 -16.46 -6.77 -22.23
CA ARG A 307 -17.86 -6.40 -22.00
C ARG A 307 -18.73 -7.06 -23.04
N THR A 308 -19.85 -7.60 -22.59
CA THR A 308 -20.92 -8.06 -23.46
C THR A 308 -22.03 -7.00 -23.50
N LEU A 309 -22.44 -6.59 -24.69
CA LEU A 309 -23.35 -5.49 -24.90
C LEU A 309 -24.56 -5.99 -25.67
N ASP A 310 -25.77 -5.53 -25.32
CA ASP A 310 -26.95 -5.67 -26.12
C ASP A 310 -27.05 -4.48 -27.10
N PHE A 311 -27.09 -4.80 -28.36
CA PHE A 311 -27.15 -3.84 -29.45
C PHE A 311 -28.48 -3.99 -30.23
N PRO A 312 -29.38 -2.97 -30.18
CA PRO A 312 -30.59 -2.96 -30.98
C PRO A 312 -30.27 -2.59 -32.41
N ALA A 313 -30.50 -3.53 -33.35
CA ALA A 313 -30.30 -3.28 -34.77
C ALA A 313 -31.57 -2.76 -35.46
N HIS A 314 -31.44 -2.28 -36.70
CA HIS A 314 -32.56 -1.74 -37.49
C HIS A 314 -33.67 -2.78 -37.77
N ASP A 315 -33.34 -4.08 -37.78
CA ASP A 315 -34.31 -5.17 -37.92
C ASP A 315 -35.13 -5.45 -36.64
N ARG A 316 -35.01 -4.59 -35.60
CA ARG A 316 -35.64 -4.69 -34.28
C ARG A 316 -35.20 -5.91 -33.45
N LYS A 317 -34.19 -6.63 -33.88
CA LYS A 317 -33.56 -7.67 -33.04
C LYS A 317 -32.49 -7.09 -32.14
N ILE A 318 -32.26 -7.76 -31.02
CA ILE A 318 -31.16 -7.45 -30.12
C ILE A 318 -30.05 -8.44 -30.39
N TYR A 319 -28.89 -7.91 -30.74
CA TYR A 319 -27.68 -8.68 -30.98
C TYR A 319 -26.73 -8.54 -29.78
N ARG A 320 -25.97 -9.59 -29.48
CA ARG A 320 -24.91 -9.53 -28.47
C ARG A 320 -23.58 -9.26 -29.14
N LEU A 321 -22.95 -8.17 -28.73
CA LEU A 321 -21.61 -7.78 -29.13
C LEU A 321 -20.64 -8.03 -27.98
N ASN A 322 -19.47 -8.56 -28.30
CA ASN A 322 -18.38 -8.65 -27.32
C ASN A 322 -17.33 -7.60 -27.64
N LEU A 323 -17.16 -6.67 -26.73
CA LEU A 323 -16.12 -5.65 -26.75
C LEU A 323 -14.96 -6.13 -25.88
N SER A 324 -13.73 -6.09 -26.41
CA SER A 324 -12.50 -6.42 -25.71
C SER A 324 -11.50 -5.29 -25.86
N LEU A 325 -10.99 -4.79 -24.75
CA LEU A 325 -9.97 -3.75 -24.68
C LEU A 325 -8.70 -4.37 -24.11
N GLU A 326 -7.61 -4.31 -24.86
CA GLU A 326 -6.28 -4.65 -24.34
C GLU A 326 -5.63 -3.38 -23.77
N VAL A 327 -5.20 -3.45 -22.50
CA VAL A 327 -4.58 -2.33 -21.80
C VAL A 327 -3.18 -2.75 -21.36
N GLN A 328 -2.18 -1.96 -21.77
CA GLN A 328 -0.79 -2.14 -21.39
C GLN A 328 -0.22 -0.84 -20.83
N ASN A 329 0.52 -0.93 -19.72
CA ASN A 329 1.06 0.25 -19.03
C ASN A 329 0.00 1.32 -18.73
N GLY A 330 -1.24 0.89 -18.51
CA GLY A 330 -2.39 1.77 -18.27
C GLY A 330 -2.96 2.46 -19.49
N PHE A 331 -2.44 2.20 -20.70
CA PHE A 331 -2.94 2.75 -21.97
C PHE A 331 -3.70 1.70 -22.76
N VAL A 332 -4.75 2.13 -23.47
CA VAL A 332 -5.51 1.27 -24.40
C VAL A 332 -4.65 1.02 -25.63
N GLU A 333 -4.21 -0.22 -25.81
CA GLU A 333 -3.38 -0.63 -26.96
C GLU A 333 -4.21 -1.13 -28.11
N GLU A 334 -5.25 -1.92 -27.82
CA GLU A 334 -6.07 -2.54 -28.83
C GLU A 334 -7.54 -2.60 -28.40
N ILE A 335 -8.42 -2.42 -29.36
CA ILE A 335 -9.86 -2.52 -29.21
C ILE A 335 -10.36 -3.55 -30.24
N ARG A 336 -10.99 -4.60 -29.76
CA ARG A 336 -11.61 -5.64 -30.61
C ARG A 336 -13.10 -5.71 -30.33
N MET A 337 -13.88 -5.75 -31.38
CA MET A 337 -15.32 -5.96 -31.32
C MET A 337 -15.69 -7.16 -32.15
N SER A 338 -16.33 -8.15 -31.53
CA SER A 338 -16.86 -9.31 -32.24
C SER A 338 -18.32 -9.05 -32.61
N LEU A 339 -18.59 -9.01 -33.91
CA LEU A 339 -19.92 -8.79 -34.46
C LEU A 339 -20.58 -10.15 -34.74
N PRO A 340 -21.81 -10.38 -34.25
CA PRO A 340 -22.56 -11.57 -34.62
C PRO A 340 -23.01 -11.52 -36.12
N ALA A 341 -23.22 -12.68 -36.71
CA ALA A 341 -23.72 -12.78 -38.05
C ALA A 341 -25.10 -12.11 -38.20
N GLY A 342 -25.27 -11.29 -39.25
CA GLY A 342 -26.51 -10.56 -39.50
C GLY A 342 -26.47 -9.06 -39.17
N LEU A 343 -25.45 -8.59 -38.45
CA LEU A 343 -25.19 -7.16 -38.33
C LEU A 343 -24.39 -6.66 -39.53
N VAL A 344 -24.84 -5.56 -40.12
CA VAL A 344 -24.20 -4.90 -41.25
C VAL A 344 -23.66 -3.53 -40.85
N SER A 345 -22.71 -3.00 -41.61
CA SER A 345 -22.05 -1.73 -41.27
C SER A 345 -23.02 -0.54 -41.11
N THR A 346 -24.16 -0.58 -41.78
CA THR A 346 -25.23 0.44 -41.71
C THR A 346 -26.03 0.40 -40.40
N ASP A 347 -25.91 -0.66 -39.61
CA ASP A 347 -26.55 -0.76 -38.28
C ASP A 347 -25.84 0.11 -37.22
N PHE A 348 -24.59 0.47 -37.47
CA PHE A 348 -23.81 1.32 -36.55
C PHE A 348 -24.04 2.79 -36.87
N ALA A 349 -24.74 3.47 -36.02
CA ALA A 349 -25.24 4.82 -36.24
C ALA A 349 -24.17 5.92 -36.25
N GLN A 350 -22.93 5.68 -35.88
CA GLN A 350 -21.85 6.70 -35.96
C GLN A 350 -20.43 6.17 -35.74
N ASP A 351 -19.51 6.78 -36.48
CA ASP A 351 -18.10 7.06 -36.27
C ASP A 351 -17.19 5.98 -35.70
N ALA A 352 -16.71 5.11 -36.54
CA ALA A 352 -15.48 4.33 -36.31
C ALA A 352 -14.27 5.22 -35.83
N SER A 353 -14.35 6.54 -36.07
CA SER A 353 -13.38 7.54 -35.61
C SER A 353 -13.28 7.64 -34.11
N VAL A 354 -14.40 7.45 -33.37
CA VAL A 354 -14.37 7.47 -31.88
C VAL A 354 -13.53 6.32 -31.35
N ILE A 355 -13.65 5.12 -31.95
CA ILE A 355 -12.91 3.93 -31.54
C ILE A 355 -11.42 4.12 -31.86
N SER A 356 -11.07 4.67 -33.00
CA SER A 356 -9.68 4.91 -33.41
C SER A 356 -8.98 5.95 -32.50
N ASN A 357 -9.71 6.95 -32.02
CA ASN A 357 -9.18 8.02 -31.15
C ASN A 357 -8.94 7.57 -29.70
N ILE A 358 -9.53 6.45 -29.28
CA ILE A 358 -9.34 5.90 -27.92
C ILE A 358 -8.02 5.11 -27.80
N ARG A 359 -7.52 4.56 -28.90
CA ARG A 359 -6.23 3.87 -28.91
C ARG A 359 -5.11 4.83 -28.49
N GLY A 360 -4.24 4.40 -27.58
CA GLY A 360 -3.17 5.21 -27.02
C GLY A 360 -3.61 6.17 -25.91
N THR A 361 -4.89 6.20 -25.54
CA THR A 361 -5.37 6.99 -24.39
C THR A 361 -5.19 6.25 -23.09
N LYS A 362 -5.17 6.99 -21.97
CA LYS A 362 -5.17 6.42 -20.63
C LYS A 362 -6.47 5.69 -20.36
N TYR A 363 -6.37 4.44 -19.89
CA TYR A 363 -7.55 3.67 -19.52
C TYR A 363 -8.17 4.26 -18.24
N ASN A 364 -9.47 4.43 -18.29
CA ASN A 364 -10.35 4.70 -17.14
C ASN A 364 -11.70 4.03 -17.40
N HIS A 365 -12.59 4.04 -16.43
CA HIS A 365 -13.92 3.43 -16.58
C HIS A 365 -14.74 4.06 -17.72
N ASP A 366 -14.62 5.38 -17.90
CA ASP A 366 -15.39 6.14 -18.88
C ASP A 366 -15.02 5.75 -20.33
N VAL A 367 -13.80 5.25 -20.57
CA VAL A 367 -13.38 4.75 -21.90
C VAL A 367 -14.32 3.67 -22.40
N THR A 368 -14.65 2.70 -21.55
CA THR A 368 -15.57 1.62 -21.93
C THR A 368 -16.98 2.14 -22.18
N GLU A 369 -17.48 3.00 -21.30
CA GLU A 369 -18.82 3.61 -21.42
C GLU A 369 -18.91 4.50 -22.67
N ASN A 370 -17.87 5.26 -22.99
CA ASN A 370 -17.82 6.10 -24.18
C ASN A 370 -17.85 5.26 -25.46
N ILE A 371 -17.15 4.12 -25.51
CA ILE A 371 -17.24 3.20 -26.64
C ILE A 371 -18.65 2.67 -26.81
N ILE A 372 -19.26 2.22 -25.71
CA ILE A 372 -20.61 1.67 -25.70
C ILE A 372 -21.62 2.72 -26.20
N ALA A 373 -21.54 3.93 -25.71
CA ALA A 373 -22.39 5.02 -26.15
C ALA A 373 -22.20 5.37 -27.62
N ALA A 374 -20.96 5.40 -28.10
CA ALA A 374 -20.62 5.74 -29.50
C ALA A 374 -21.18 4.72 -30.48
N ILE A 375 -21.25 3.43 -30.14
CA ILE A 375 -21.82 2.39 -30.98
C ILE A 375 -23.35 2.24 -30.79
N GLY A 376 -23.97 3.01 -29.93
CA GLY A 376 -25.41 2.91 -29.62
C GLY A 376 -25.81 1.68 -28.81
N GLY A 377 -24.87 1.01 -28.19
CA GLY A 377 -25.09 -0.15 -27.33
C GLY A 377 -25.63 0.21 -25.95
N LYS A 378 -26.16 -0.78 -25.24
CA LYS A 378 -26.52 -0.69 -23.82
C LYS A 378 -25.77 -1.78 -23.06
N THR A 379 -25.17 -1.42 -21.94
CA THR A 379 -24.49 -2.39 -21.08
C THR A 379 -25.51 -3.34 -20.45
N LEU A 380 -25.31 -4.65 -20.59
CA LEU A 380 -26.00 -5.62 -19.78
C LEU A 380 -25.49 -5.49 -18.33
N HIS A 381 -26.32 -5.09 -17.40
CA HIS A 381 -26.07 -5.28 -15.99
C HIS A 381 -26.08 -6.79 -15.71
N THR A 382 -24.90 -7.42 -15.71
CA THR A 382 -24.77 -8.84 -15.40
C THR A 382 -25.16 -9.03 -13.94
N THR A 383 -26.37 -9.54 -13.73
CA THR A 383 -26.74 -10.23 -12.48
C THR A 383 -25.70 -11.34 -12.30
N GLN A 384 -25.12 -11.45 -11.12
CA GLN A 384 -24.15 -12.51 -10.78
C GLN A 384 -24.71 -13.89 -11.14
N GLN A 385 -24.31 -14.44 -12.27
CA GLN A 385 -24.33 -15.88 -12.45
C GLN A 385 -22.93 -16.40 -12.08
N SER A 386 -22.90 -17.22 -11.06
CA SER A 386 -21.77 -18.05 -10.63
C SER A 386 -21.20 -18.78 -11.86
N ILE A 387 -20.00 -18.34 -12.28
CA ILE A 387 -19.21 -19.13 -13.21
C ILE A 387 -18.50 -20.16 -12.34
N ASP A 388 -18.88 -21.43 -12.49
CA ASP A 388 -18.20 -22.58 -11.94
C ASP A 388 -16.70 -22.52 -12.30
N GLU A 389 -15.85 -22.51 -11.28
CA GLU A 389 -14.40 -22.62 -11.37
C GLU A 389 -13.98 -24.07 -11.74
N ASN A 390 -14.33 -24.54 -12.91
CA ASN A 390 -13.71 -25.76 -13.44
C ASN A 390 -13.57 -25.68 -14.95
N ASN A 391 -12.31 -25.73 -15.39
CA ASN A 391 -11.81 -25.85 -16.76
C ASN A 391 -11.58 -24.56 -17.54
N MET A 392 -10.38 -23.99 -17.37
CA MET A 392 -9.61 -23.47 -18.51
C MET A 392 -8.11 -23.67 -18.23
N ARG A 393 -7.59 -24.82 -18.61
CA ARG A 393 -6.18 -24.97 -19.02
C ARG A 393 -6.04 -24.23 -20.35
N LEU A 394 -5.13 -23.29 -20.39
CA LEU A 394 -4.70 -22.64 -21.62
C LEU A 394 -3.87 -23.67 -22.40
N ASP A 395 -4.47 -24.30 -23.39
CA ASP A 395 -3.73 -24.94 -24.46
C ASP A 395 -3.27 -23.86 -25.44
N GLU A 396 -1.99 -23.93 -25.78
CA GLU A 396 -1.33 -23.11 -26.78
C GLU A 396 -2.06 -23.17 -28.10
N VAL A 397 -2.50 -22.02 -28.64
CA VAL A 397 -2.80 -21.87 -30.04
C VAL A 397 -1.84 -20.85 -30.63
N THR A 398 -0.79 -21.37 -31.23
CA THR A 398 0.08 -20.68 -32.17
C THR A 398 -0.73 -20.30 -33.39
N LEU A 399 -0.80 -19.03 -33.71
CA LEU A 399 -1.24 -18.56 -35.02
C LEU A 399 -0.09 -17.78 -35.66
N GLN A 400 0.24 -18.23 -36.87
CA GLN A 400 1.18 -17.64 -37.84
C GLN A 400 0.79 -16.22 -38.23
#